data_8f108e668e2bb0a39acb25564ac609dd
#
_entry.id   8f108e668e2bb0a39acb25564ac609dd
#
_cell.length_a   1.000
_cell.length_b   1.000
_cell.length_c   1.000
_cell.angle_alpha   90.00
_cell.angle_beta   90.00
_cell.angle_gamma   90.00
#
_symmetry.space_group_name_H-M   'P 1'
#
loop_
_entity.id
_entity.type
_entity.pdbx_description
1 polymer ?
#
loop_
_entity_poly.entity_id
_entity_poly.type
_entity_poly.pdbx_seq_one_letter_code
_entity_poly.pdbx_strand_id
1 'polypeptide(L)'
;MPRMLSAQHRPVLARLLAIVLGLLAIGGARALPLTAARHADFAHYTFALTWQPGFCGTGDGCLRDQPHGVLIGLHGLWASRPQSLIDRGISAPQWWSRGCDYFQHSDRAPRLSRATLRHLARVMPHLRDSLLRHEYDKHVQCFGFDVQEYFDTELRLRERVLDSAFGRYLIARAGNREVRHADVIDAFMHAFRTNQSTALQLRCERDVRGQWVLTQLWITLHVDGLARFPGKGSLMNAPIAQDNCPVRFQVPGWQ
;
A
#
# COMPACT_ATOMS: atom_id res chain seq x y z
N MET A 1 6.56 52.18 66.05
CA MET A 1 7.18 51.87 64.74
C MET A 1 6.78 50.48 64.37
N PRO A 2 5.82 50.23 63.48
CA PRO A 2 5.48 48.88 62.95
C PRO A 2 6.17 48.61 61.63
N ARG A 3 6.77 47.46 61.53
CA ARG A 3 7.43 46.95 60.31
C ARG A 3 6.38 46.41 59.34
N MET A 4 6.43 46.89 58.09
CA MET A 4 5.68 46.35 56.95
C MET A 4 6.22 44.97 56.53
N LEU A 5 5.34 43.97 56.47
CA LEU A 5 5.59 42.72 55.83
C LEU A 5 5.11 42.79 54.36
N SER A 6 6.05 42.72 53.46
CA SER A 6 5.83 42.65 52.02
C SER A 6 5.34 41.27 51.59
N ALA A 7 4.17 41.20 50.98
CA ALA A 7 3.60 39.99 50.39
C ALA A 7 4.22 39.77 48.98
N GLN A 8 5.04 38.74 48.85
CA GLN A 8 5.48 38.20 47.55
C GLN A 8 4.85 36.81 47.33
N HIS A 9 3.64 36.79 46.82
CA HIS A 9 3.07 35.57 46.27
C HIS A 9 2.27 35.86 44.98
N ARG A 10 2.94 35.90 43.83
CA ARG A 10 2.35 35.71 42.51
C ARG A 10 3.48 35.56 41.50
N PRO A 11 3.92 34.33 41.13
CA PRO A 11 3.77 33.95 39.74
C PRO A 11 3.69 32.42 39.46
N VAL A 12 3.28 31.57 40.39
CA VAL A 12 3.29 30.12 40.15
C VAL A 12 2.04 29.63 39.37
N LEU A 13 0.88 30.27 39.57
CA LEU A 13 -0.36 29.87 38.90
C LEU A 13 -0.38 30.16 37.39
N ALA A 14 0.30 31.20 36.91
CA ALA A 14 0.31 31.56 35.51
C ALA A 14 1.13 30.61 34.62
N ARG A 15 2.12 29.91 35.18
CA ARG A 15 2.97 28.96 34.44
C ARG A 15 2.34 27.56 34.28
N LEU A 16 1.45 27.17 35.18
CA LEU A 16 0.74 25.88 35.08
C LEU A 16 -0.41 25.93 34.06
N LEU A 17 -1.03 27.09 33.85
CA LEU A 17 -2.11 27.22 32.84
C LEU A 17 -1.59 27.17 31.40
N ALA A 18 -0.35 27.62 31.13
CA ALA A 18 0.28 27.58 29.80
C ALA A 18 0.70 26.17 29.39
N ILE A 19 0.98 25.25 30.31
CA ILE A 19 1.35 23.86 30.02
C ILE A 19 0.13 23.01 29.69
N VAL A 20 -1.03 23.28 30.27
CA VAL A 20 -2.26 22.53 30.02
C VAL A 20 -2.90 22.88 28.66
N LEU A 21 -2.76 24.11 28.17
CA LEU A 21 -3.24 24.50 26.84
C LEU A 21 -2.36 23.98 25.69
N GLY A 22 -1.11 23.63 25.93
CA GLY A 22 -0.20 23.08 24.93
C GLY A 22 -0.41 21.59 24.61
N LEU A 23 -1.13 20.84 25.43
CA LEU A 23 -1.36 19.40 25.28
C LEU A 23 -2.64 19.02 24.52
N LEU A 24 -3.47 19.99 24.14
CA LEU A 24 -4.74 19.76 23.45
C LEU A 24 -4.70 19.92 21.94
N ALA A 25 -3.54 20.16 21.33
CA ALA A 25 -3.40 20.38 19.89
C ALA A 25 -2.70 19.24 19.12
N ILE A 26 -2.60 18.02 19.68
CA ILE A 26 -2.26 16.84 18.90
C ILE A 26 -3.58 16.21 18.42
N GLY A 27 -4.36 16.97 17.71
CA GLY A 27 -5.39 16.48 16.82
C GLY A 27 -4.68 15.80 15.65
N GLY A 28 -4.36 14.50 15.77
CA GLY A 28 -3.89 13.72 14.62
C GLY A 28 -4.90 13.93 13.49
N ALA A 29 -4.46 14.51 12.38
CA ALA A 29 -5.27 14.62 11.18
C ALA A 29 -5.77 13.21 10.86
N ARG A 30 -7.06 12.94 11.14
CA ARG A 30 -7.69 11.70 10.71
C ARG A 30 -7.67 11.73 9.21
N ALA A 31 -6.93 10.81 8.61
CA ALA A 31 -7.02 10.60 7.18
C ALA A 31 -8.49 10.42 6.79
N LEU A 32 -8.94 11.20 5.83
CA LEU A 32 -10.28 11.05 5.29
C LEU A 32 -10.44 9.65 4.68
N PRO A 33 -11.62 9.04 4.77
CA PRO A 33 -11.84 7.76 4.12
C PRO A 33 -11.72 7.94 2.61
N LEU A 34 -10.97 7.05 1.95
CA LEU A 34 -10.86 7.03 0.51
C LEU A 34 -12.22 6.64 -0.08
N THR A 35 -12.88 7.60 -0.73
CA THR A 35 -14.24 7.44 -1.25
C THR A 35 -14.26 7.67 -2.76
N ALA A 36 -14.78 6.70 -3.51
CA ALA A 36 -15.02 6.83 -4.93
C ALA A 36 -16.29 7.69 -5.17
N ALA A 37 -16.15 8.77 -5.93
CA ALA A 37 -17.30 9.60 -6.32
C ALA A 37 -18.12 8.99 -7.48
N ARG A 38 -17.56 8.02 -8.20
CA ARG A 38 -18.17 7.30 -9.33
C ARG A 38 -17.80 5.82 -9.24
N HIS A 39 -18.69 4.98 -9.77
CA HIS A 39 -18.44 3.52 -9.86
C HIS A 39 -18.03 2.88 -8.53
N ALA A 40 -18.63 3.38 -7.42
CA ALA A 40 -18.32 2.93 -6.06
C ALA A 40 -18.90 1.55 -5.70
N ASP A 41 -19.54 0.88 -6.66
CA ASP A 41 -20.20 -0.42 -6.54
C ASP A 41 -19.22 -1.63 -6.63
N PHE A 42 -17.99 -1.45 -6.18
CA PHE A 42 -17.00 -2.51 -6.09
C PHE A 42 -16.87 -3.04 -4.65
N ALA A 43 -16.41 -4.30 -4.50
CA ALA A 43 -16.50 -5.02 -3.23
C ALA A 43 -15.21 -4.93 -2.38
N HIS A 44 -14.04 -4.77 -2.99
CA HIS A 44 -12.75 -4.81 -2.30
C HIS A 44 -11.67 -4.08 -3.08
N TYR A 45 -10.52 -3.88 -2.41
CA TYR A 45 -9.28 -3.48 -3.06
C TYR A 45 -8.27 -4.63 -3.08
N THR A 46 -7.47 -4.70 -4.13
CA THR A 46 -6.20 -5.41 -4.14
C THR A 46 -5.08 -4.39 -3.96
N PHE A 47 -4.40 -4.45 -2.82
CA PHE A 47 -3.22 -3.64 -2.57
C PHE A 47 -1.98 -4.41 -3.04
N ALA A 48 -1.35 -3.91 -4.08
CA ALA A 48 -0.23 -4.55 -4.75
C ALA A 48 1.10 -3.89 -4.36
N LEU A 49 2.05 -4.73 -3.94
CA LEU A 49 3.43 -4.36 -3.64
C LEU A 49 4.36 -5.13 -4.58
N THR A 50 5.46 -4.52 -4.99
CA THR A 50 6.53 -5.20 -5.70
C THR A 50 7.56 -5.73 -4.71
N TRP A 51 8.04 -6.95 -4.90
CA TRP A 51 9.35 -7.34 -4.42
C TRP A 51 10.36 -6.89 -5.47
N GLN A 52 10.90 -5.69 -5.32
CA GLN A 52 11.61 -4.99 -6.39
C GLN A 52 12.78 -5.78 -7.00
N PRO A 53 13.67 -6.43 -6.21
CA PRO A 53 14.75 -7.20 -6.81
C PRO A 53 14.27 -8.33 -7.73
N GLY A 54 13.19 -9.03 -7.35
CA GLY A 54 12.59 -10.08 -8.18
C GLY A 54 11.85 -9.50 -9.37
N PHE A 55 11.03 -8.48 -9.15
CA PHE A 55 10.26 -7.83 -10.21
C PHE A 55 11.17 -7.27 -11.31
N CYS A 56 12.27 -6.60 -10.94
CA CYS A 56 13.22 -6.07 -11.91
C CYS A 56 14.20 -7.13 -12.43
N GLY A 57 14.36 -8.25 -11.73
CA GLY A 57 15.22 -9.35 -12.17
C GLY A 57 14.58 -10.28 -13.20
N THR A 58 13.26 -10.23 -13.37
CA THR A 58 12.51 -11.10 -14.30
C THR A 58 11.90 -10.33 -15.47
N GLY A 59 11.66 -9.03 -15.34
CA GLY A 59 10.95 -8.21 -16.31
C GLY A 59 11.86 -7.29 -17.12
N ASP A 60 11.50 -7.07 -18.36
CA ASP A 60 12.25 -6.22 -19.31
C ASP A 60 11.95 -4.71 -19.12
N GLY A 61 11.08 -4.35 -18.20
CA GLY A 61 10.56 -2.98 -18.06
C GLY A 61 11.36 -2.06 -17.16
N CYS A 62 12.16 -2.61 -16.23
CA CYS A 62 12.88 -1.81 -15.24
C CYS A 62 14.05 -1.03 -15.86
N LEU A 63 14.16 0.25 -15.51
CA LEU A 63 15.31 1.09 -15.80
C LEU A 63 16.49 0.73 -14.89
N ARG A 64 17.71 1.18 -15.24
CA ARG A 64 18.93 0.88 -14.47
C ARG A 64 19.03 1.65 -13.16
N ASP A 65 18.38 2.78 -13.06
CA ASP A 65 18.40 3.72 -11.92
C ASP A 65 17.35 3.39 -10.85
N GLN A 66 17.19 2.11 -10.52
CA GLN A 66 16.24 1.68 -9.50
C GLN A 66 16.57 2.25 -8.10
N PRO A 67 15.56 2.46 -7.25
CA PRO A 67 15.80 2.78 -5.83
C PRO A 67 16.34 1.55 -5.07
N HIS A 68 17.63 1.23 -5.23
CA HIS A 68 18.27 0.00 -4.76
C HIS A 68 18.15 -0.31 -3.26
N GLY A 69 17.87 0.68 -2.41
CA GLY A 69 17.58 0.45 -0.99
C GLY A 69 16.20 -0.12 -0.69
N VAL A 70 15.32 -0.21 -1.70
CA VAL A 70 13.92 -0.63 -1.55
C VAL A 70 13.78 -2.09 -1.95
N LEU A 71 13.37 -2.93 -1.00
CA LEU A 71 13.04 -4.34 -1.26
C LEU A 71 11.54 -4.50 -1.53
N ILE A 72 10.68 -3.88 -0.70
CA ILE A 72 9.24 -3.87 -0.87
C ILE A 72 8.83 -2.51 -1.43
N GLY A 73 8.58 -2.47 -2.73
CA GLY A 73 8.10 -1.29 -3.45
C GLY A 73 6.59 -1.19 -3.49
N LEU A 74 6.08 -0.02 -3.88
CA LEU A 74 4.67 0.18 -4.19
C LEU A 74 4.41 -0.16 -5.65
N HIS A 75 3.35 -0.95 -5.91
CA HIS A 75 2.79 -1.11 -7.24
C HIS A 75 1.54 -0.24 -7.38
N GLY A 76 0.47 -0.56 -6.66
CA GLY A 76 -0.78 0.18 -6.73
C GLY A 76 -1.85 -0.33 -5.76
N LEU A 77 -3.02 0.29 -5.83
CA LEU A 77 -4.22 -0.08 -5.08
C LEU A 77 -5.40 -0.19 -6.06
N TRP A 78 -5.86 -1.39 -6.33
CA TRP A 78 -6.81 -1.65 -7.41
C TRP A 78 -8.21 -1.94 -6.86
N ALA A 79 -9.18 -1.11 -7.23
CA ALA A 79 -10.57 -1.42 -6.98
C ALA A 79 -10.98 -2.70 -7.75
N SER A 80 -11.73 -3.58 -7.09
CA SER A 80 -12.30 -4.74 -7.76
C SER A 80 -13.28 -4.30 -8.84
N ARG A 81 -13.64 -5.23 -9.72
CA ARG A 81 -14.59 -4.96 -10.81
C ARG A 81 -15.93 -4.44 -10.23
N PRO A 82 -16.40 -3.25 -10.66
CA PRO A 82 -17.69 -2.71 -10.28
C PRO A 82 -18.85 -3.66 -10.62
N GLN A 83 -19.88 -3.69 -9.77
CA GLN A 83 -21.06 -4.54 -9.98
C GLN A 83 -21.75 -4.22 -11.31
N SER A 84 -21.81 -2.95 -11.67
CA SER A 84 -22.35 -2.49 -12.97
C SER A 84 -21.66 -3.10 -14.19
N LEU A 85 -20.37 -3.45 -14.09
CA LEU A 85 -19.65 -4.17 -15.15
C LEU A 85 -19.92 -5.69 -15.09
N ILE A 86 -20.12 -6.24 -13.89
CA ILE A 86 -20.53 -7.64 -13.71
C ILE A 86 -21.87 -7.87 -14.39
N ASP A 87 -22.84 -6.99 -14.13
CA ASP A 87 -24.18 -7.05 -14.69
C ASP A 87 -24.19 -6.90 -16.23
N ARG A 88 -23.19 -6.23 -16.78
CA ARG A 88 -22.93 -6.13 -18.23
C ARG A 88 -22.17 -7.33 -18.82
N GLY A 89 -21.88 -8.35 -18.02
CA GLY A 89 -21.16 -9.56 -18.47
C GLY A 89 -19.66 -9.38 -18.71
N ILE A 90 -19.04 -8.28 -18.26
CA ILE A 90 -17.59 -8.08 -18.35
C ILE A 90 -16.92 -9.04 -17.37
N SER A 91 -16.05 -9.90 -17.84
CA SER A 91 -15.32 -10.87 -17.02
C SER A 91 -14.21 -10.22 -16.18
N ALA A 92 -13.75 -10.89 -15.11
CA ALA A 92 -12.63 -10.40 -14.32
C ALA A 92 -11.33 -10.21 -15.13
N PRO A 93 -10.92 -11.14 -16.01
CA PRO A 93 -9.77 -10.93 -16.88
C PRO A 93 -9.90 -9.70 -17.81
N GLN A 94 -11.09 -9.46 -18.33
CA GLN A 94 -11.34 -8.26 -19.14
C GLN A 94 -11.18 -6.98 -18.32
N TRP A 95 -11.72 -6.96 -17.07
CA TRP A 95 -11.53 -5.85 -16.15
C TRP A 95 -10.04 -5.63 -15.83
N TRP A 96 -9.30 -6.68 -15.50
CA TRP A 96 -7.86 -6.58 -15.20
C TRP A 96 -7.05 -6.07 -16.39
N SER A 97 -7.46 -6.42 -17.61
CA SER A 97 -6.78 -5.95 -18.81
C SER A 97 -7.05 -4.47 -19.10
N ARG A 98 -8.28 -4.00 -18.94
CA ARG A 98 -8.73 -2.70 -19.44
C ARG A 98 -8.97 -1.65 -18.34
N GLY A 99 -9.38 -2.06 -17.12
CA GLY A 99 -9.63 -1.13 -16.03
C GLY A 99 -10.56 0.03 -16.43
N CYS A 100 -10.12 1.25 -16.18
CA CYS A 100 -10.87 2.47 -16.46
C CYS A 100 -11.26 2.70 -17.93
N ASP A 101 -10.68 1.98 -18.88
CA ASP A 101 -11.08 2.06 -20.31
C ASP A 101 -12.54 1.60 -20.56
N TYR A 102 -13.17 0.96 -19.58
CA TYR A 102 -14.61 0.67 -19.64
C TYR A 102 -15.51 1.87 -19.36
N PHE A 103 -14.94 2.96 -18.87
CA PHE A 103 -15.66 4.16 -18.48
C PHE A 103 -15.10 5.40 -19.18
N GLN A 104 -15.93 6.42 -19.29
CA GLN A 104 -15.43 7.71 -19.76
C GLN A 104 -14.53 8.33 -18.71
N HIS A 105 -13.34 8.70 -19.07
CA HIS A 105 -12.33 9.31 -18.21
C HIS A 105 -11.50 10.38 -18.95
N SER A 106 -10.65 11.07 -18.22
CA SER A 106 -9.77 12.11 -18.76
C SER A 106 -8.36 11.56 -18.97
N ASP A 107 -7.70 11.89 -20.07
CA ASP A 107 -6.28 11.53 -20.34
C ASP A 107 -5.28 12.45 -19.61
N ARG A 108 -5.74 13.26 -18.65
CA ARG A 108 -4.88 14.17 -17.90
C ARG A 108 -4.01 13.40 -16.92
N ALA A 109 -2.74 13.82 -16.80
CA ALA A 109 -1.85 13.30 -15.78
C ALA A 109 -2.36 13.63 -14.35
N PRO A 110 -2.09 12.76 -13.36
CA PRO A 110 -2.48 13.03 -11.97
C PRO A 110 -1.79 14.31 -11.46
N ARG A 111 -2.55 15.14 -10.73
CA ARG A 111 -2.00 16.32 -10.06
C ARG A 111 -1.72 15.97 -8.61
N LEU A 112 -0.45 15.83 -8.29
CA LEU A 112 0.04 15.47 -6.96
C LEU A 112 0.99 16.54 -6.41
N SER A 113 1.09 16.61 -5.08
CA SER A 113 2.07 17.46 -4.42
C SER A 113 3.50 17.03 -4.78
N ARG A 114 4.44 17.98 -4.76
CA ARG A 114 5.86 17.66 -4.98
C ARG A 114 6.41 16.67 -3.94
N ALA A 115 5.87 16.69 -2.73
CA ALA A 115 6.26 15.76 -1.67
C ALA A 115 5.84 14.33 -1.99
N THR A 116 4.57 14.12 -2.39
CA THR A 116 4.03 12.82 -2.80
C THR A 116 4.74 12.29 -4.03
N LEU A 117 4.96 13.12 -5.07
CA LEU A 117 5.71 12.71 -6.26
C LEU A 117 7.14 12.24 -5.92
N ARG A 118 7.86 12.96 -5.06
CA ARG A 118 9.19 12.51 -4.61
C ARG A 118 9.15 11.24 -3.78
N HIS A 119 8.09 11.03 -2.99
CA HIS A 119 7.93 9.79 -2.21
C HIS A 119 7.66 8.61 -3.14
N LEU A 120 6.70 8.73 -4.06
CA LEU A 120 6.40 7.70 -5.07
C LEU A 120 7.63 7.33 -5.89
N ALA A 121 8.39 8.32 -6.37
CA ALA A 121 9.63 8.07 -7.11
C ALA A 121 10.70 7.31 -6.31
N ARG A 122 10.66 7.35 -4.98
CA ARG A 122 11.60 6.58 -4.13
C ARG A 122 11.14 5.16 -3.84
N VAL A 123 9.86 4.85 -4.03
CA VAL A 123 9.30 3.56 -3.57
C VAL A 123 8.64 2.74 -4.68
N MET A 124 8.30 3.35 -5.81
CA MET A 124 7.83 2.64 -7.00
C MET A 124 9.03 2.18 -7.85
N PRO A 125 8.94 1.04 -8.53
CA PRO A 125 9.96 0.67 -9.52
C PRO A 125 10.00 1.69 -10.66
N HIS A 126 11.19 2.06 -11.09
CA HIS A 126 11.37 2.92 -12.26
C HIS A 126 11.25 2.06 -13.51
N LEU A 127 10.18 2.27 -14.26
CA LEU A 127 9.89 1.53 -15.47
C LEU A 127 10.06 2.42 -16.71
N ARG A 128 10.28 1.79 -17.85
CA ARG A 128 10.34 2.46 -19.17
C ARG A 128 9.06 3.25 -19.43
N ASP A 129 7.91 2.65 -19.14
CA ASP A 129 6.61 3.34 -19.10
C ASP A 129 6.26 3.64 -17.64
N SER A 130 5.93 4.88 -17.34
CA SER A 130 5.70 5.34 -15.97
C SER A 130 4.63 4.51 -15.25
N LEU A 131 5.04 3.77 -14.20
CA LEU A 131 4.08 3.00 -13.38
C LEU A 131 3.03 3.90 -12.73
N LEU A 132 3.43 5.07 -12.21
CA LEU A 132 2.49 6.05 -11.65
C LEU A 132 1.41 6.45 -12.67
N ARG A 133 1.80 6.67 -13.92
CA ARG A 133 0.85 7.01 -14.99
C ARG A 133 -0.07 5.84 -15.29
N HIS A 134 0.48 4.63 -15.42
CA HIS A 134 -0.29 3.41 -15.64
C HIS A 134 -1.33 3.17 -14.53
N GLU A 135 -0.91 3.27 -13.27
CA GLU A 135 -1.81 3.08 -12.13
C GLU A 135 -2.93 4.11 -12.12
N TYR A 136 -2.61 5.38 -12.39
CA TYR A 136 -3.62 6.42 -12.46
C TYR A 136 -4.62 6.19 -13.59
N ASP A 137 -4.13 5.94 -14.81
CA ASP A 137 -4.97 5.80 -15.99
C ASP A 137 -5.87 4.57 -15.90
N LYS A 138 -5.37 3.49 -15.34
CA LYS A 138 -6.05 2.20 -15.34
C LYS A 138 -6.92 1.96 -14.12
N HIS A 139 -6.54 2.50 -12.95
CA HIS A 139 -7.14 2.10 -11.68
C HIS A 139 -7.75 3.24 -10.86
N VAL A 140 -7.52 4.51 -11.23
CA VAL A 140 -7.89 5.65 -10.38
C VAL A 140 -8.86 6.61 -11.05
N GLN A 141 -8.53 7.09 -12.25
CA GLN A 141 -9.17 8.26 -12.85
C GLN A 141 -10.68 8.10 -13.11
N CYS A 142 -11.16 6.91 -13.39
CA CYS A 142 -12.59 6.68 -13.65
C CYS A 142 -13.44 6.70 -12.39
N PHE A 143 -12.88 6.42 -11.22
CA PHE A 143 -13.61 6.33 -9.96
C PHE A 143 -13.90 7.69 -9.31
N GLY A 144 -13.22 8.76 -9.75
CA GLY A 144 -13.38 10.09 -9.17
C GLY A 144 -12.91 10.20 -7.72
N PHE A 145 -11.91 9.43 -7.34
CA PHE A 145 -11.22 9.60 -6.06
C PHE A 145 -10.55 10.99 -5.97
N ASP A 146 -10.37 11.50 -4.75
CA ASP A 146 -9.35 12.52 -4.52
C ASP A 146 -7.98 11.89 -4.81
N VAL A 147 -7.31 12.39 -5.84
CA VAL A 147 -6.08 11.78 -6.37
C VAL A 147 -4.94 11.89 -5.37
N GLN A 148 -4.84 13.01 -4.64
CA GLN A 148 -3.82 13.20 -3.61
C GLN A 148 -4.02 12.21 -2.47
N GLU A 149 -5.25 12.11 -1.94
CA GLU A 149 -5.60 11.19 -0.86
C GLU A 149 -5.43 9.73 -1.28
N TYR A 150 -5.69 9.41 -2.55
CA TYR A 150 -5.51 8.07 -3.09
C TYR A 150 -4.04 7.62 -2.97
N PHE A 151 -3.12 8.37 -3.56
CA PHE A 151 -1.69 8.01 -3.54
C PHE A 151 -1.07 8.14 -2.13
N ASP A 152 -1.52 9.09 -1.33
CA ASP A 152 -1.11 9.17 0.08
C ASP A 152 -1.62 7.96 0.88
N THR A 153 -2.78 7.41 0.54
CA THR A 153 -3.29 6.16 1.14
C THR A 153 -2.44 4.97 0.76
N GLU A 154 -2.06 4.82 -0.50
CA GLU A 154 -1.14 3.75 -0.94
C GLU A 154 0.20 3.79 -0.19
N LEU A 155 0.79 4.98 -0.06
CA LEU A 155 2.03 5.19 0.67
C LEU A 155 1.88 4.78 2.14
N ARG A 156 0.80 5.20 2.81
CA ARG A 156 0.52 4.81 4.20
C ARG A 156 0.32 3.30 4.37
N LEU A 157 -0.38 2.65 3.44
CA LEU A 157 -0.57 1.19 3.48
C LEU A 157 0.76 0.46 3.35
N ARG A 158 1.61 0.91 2.43
CA ARG A 158 2.96 0.35 2.25
C ARG A 158 3.80 0.47 3.52
N GLU A 159 3.85 1.65 4.14
CA GLU A 159 4.61 1.85 5.39
C GLU A 159 4.09 0.91 6.51
N ARG A 160 2.77 0.74 6.63
CA ARG A 160 2.21 -0.22 7.60
C ARG A 160 2.64 -1.66 7.36
N VAL A 161 2.81 -2.07 6.10
CA VAL A 161 3.38 -3.40 5.78
C VAL A 161 4.84 -3.46 6.17
N LEU A 162 5.66 -2.46 5.83
CA LEU A 162 7.09 -2.41 6.18
C LEU A 162 7.32 -2.48 7.69
N ASP A 163 6.54 -1.72 8.46
CA ASP A 163 6.65 -1.64 9.92
C ASP A 163 6.12 -2.90 10.63
N SER A 164 5.43 -3.79 9.91
CA SER A 164 4.87 -5.02 10.47
C SER A 164 5.93 -6.10 10.71
N ALA A 165 5.59 -7.09 11.53
CA ALA A 165 6.41 -8.29 11.68
C ALA A 165 6.55 -9.05 10.34
N PHE A 166 5.54 -8.99 9.48
CA PHE A 166 5.56 -9.61 8.15
C PHE A 166 6.56 -8.94 7.21
N GLY A 167 6.57 -7.60 7.14
CA GLY A 167 7.55 -6.86 6.34
C GLY A 167 8.99 -7.17 6.76
N ARG A 168 9.27 -7.14 8.07
CA ARG A 168 10.58 -7.54 8.62
C ARG A 168 10.93 -9.00 8.32
N TYR A 169 9.94 -9.91 8.40
CA TYR A 169 10.12 -11.32 8.06
C TYR A 169 10.59 -11.50 6.61
N LEU A 170 9.98 -10.83 5.64
CA LEU A 170 10.36 -10.91 4.23
C LEU A 170 11.73 -10.26 3.98
N ILE A 171 11.97 -9.07 4.52
CA ILE A 171 13.24 -8.35 4.38
C ILE A 171 14.41 -9.19 4.89
N ALA A 172 14.24 -9.89 6.01
CA ALA A 172 15.26 -10.78 6.56
C ALA A 172 15.59 -11.99 5.66
N ARG A 173 14.77 -12.26 4.64
CA ARG A 173 14.96 -13.35 3.66
C ARG A 173 15.53 -12.90 2.32
N ALA A 174 15.71 -11.61 2.14
CA ALA A 174 16.37 -11.09 0.94
C ALA A 174 17.76 -11.70 0.76
N GLY A 175 18.20 -11.89 -0.48
CA GLY A 175 19.50 -12.46 -0.78
C GLY A 175 19.44 -13.89 -1.33
N ASN A 176 18.46 -14.18 -2.15
CA ASN A 176 18.26 -15.48 -2.85
C ASN A 176 18.06 -16.67 -1.90
N ARG A 177 17.49 -16.42 -0.71
CA ARG A 177 17.10 -17.50 0.20
C ARG A 177 15.82 -18.15 -0.27
N GLU A 178 15.87 -19.48 -0.39
CA GLU A 178 14.68 -20.27 -0.65
C GLU A 178 13.75 -20.23 0.57
N VAL A 179 12.45 -20.03 0.32
CA VAL A 179 11.40 -20.05 1.34
C VAL A 179 10.29 -21.01 0.92
N ARG A 180 9.55 -21.52 1.90
CA ARG A 180 8.32 -22.26 1.64
C ARG A 180 7.14 -21.29 1.54
N HIS A 181 6.27 -21.52 0.58
CA HIS A 181 5.04 -20.74 0.40
C HIS A 181 4.23 -20.65 1.70
N ALA A 182 3.97 -21.79 2.34
CA ALA A 182 3.20 -21.87 3.57
C ALA A 182 3.81 -21.01 4.69
N ASP A 183 5.15 -21.00 4.84
CA ASP A 183 5.81 -20.21 5.90
C ASP A 183 5.61 -18.69 5.69
N VAL A 184 5.48 -18.23 4.43
CA VAL A 184 5.20 -16.82 4.12
C VAL A 184 3.75 -16.47 4.47
N ILE A 185 2.80 -17.35 4.12
CA ILE A 185 1.38 -17.18 4.47
C ILE A 185 1.20 -17.18 5.99
N ASP A 186 1.81 -18.13 6.70
CA ASP A 186 1.74 -18.22 8.16
C ASP A 186 2.33 -16.97 8.84
N ALA A 187 3.46 -16.46 8.33
CA ALA A 187 4.05 -15.22 8.82
C ALA A 187 3.12 -14.02 8.64
N PHE A 188 2.42 -13.94 7.51
CA PHE A 188 1.42 -12.92 7.24
C PHE A 188 0.23 -13.03 8.21
N MET A 189 -0.36 -14.22 8.33
CA MET A 189 -1.49 -14.46 9.21
C MET A 189 -1.17 -14.14 10.67
N HIS A 190 0.01 -14.55 11.13
CA HIS A 190 0.48 -14.25 12.48
C HIS A 190 0.71 -12.76 12.71
N ALA A 191 1.41 -12.08 11.78
CA ALA A 191 1.74 -10.67 11.92
C ALA A 191 0.49 -9.77 11.97
N PHE A 192 -0.53 -10.10 11.18
CA PHE A 192 -1.76 -9.32 11.08
C PHE A 192 -2.92 -9.90 11.92
N ARG A 193 -2.67 -10.97 12.68
CA ARG A 193 -3.65 -11.63 13.55
C ARG A 193 -4.96 -11.95 12.81
N THR A 194 -4.83 -12.52 11.63
CA THR A 194 -5.94 -12.86 10.75
C THR A 194 -6.00 -14.37 10.47
N ASN A 195 -7.19 -14.87 10.16
CA ASN A 195 -7.43 -16.21 9.64
C ASN A 195 -7.70 -16.22 8.12
N GLN A 196 -7.55 -15.06 7.47
CA GLN A 196 -7.77 -14.89 6.04
C GLN A 196 -6.52 -15.31 5.26
N SER A 197 -6.29 -16.60 5.08
CA SER A 197 -5.06 -17.15 4.47
C SER A 197 -4.87 -16.73 3.02
N THR A 198 -5.96 -16.52 2.26
CA THR A 198 -5.91 -16.07 0.86
C THR A 198 -6.00 -14.56 0.70
N ALA A 199 -6.03 -13.81 1.82
CA ALA A 199 -5.90 -12.34 1.76
C ALA A 199 -4.54 -11.90 1.20
N LEU A 200 -3.49 -12.70 1.41
CA LEU A 200 -2.21 -12.54 0.73
C LEU A 200 -2.13 -13.53 -0.42
N GLN A 201 -1.84 -13.02 -1.61
CA GLN A 201 -1.50 -13.80 -2.79
C GLN A 201 -0.11 -13.41 -3.28
N LEU A 202 0.74 -14.39 -3.47
CA LEU A 202 2.13 -14.21 -3.90
C LEU A 202 2.22 -14.37 -5.41
N ARG A 203 2.99 -13.50 -6.04
CA ARG A 203 3.28 -13.58 -7.47
C ARG A 203 4.74 -13.91 -7.66
N CYS A 204 4.98 -14.99 -8.37
CA CYS A 204 6.31 -15.45 -8.72
C CYS A 204 6.48 -15.55 -10.23
N GLU A 205 7.69 -15.32 -10.68
CA GLU A 205 8.10 -15.49 -12.08
C GLU A 205 9.42 -16.26 -12.14
N ARG A 206 9.81 -16.73 -13.33
CA ARG A 206 11.11 -17.35 -13.52
C ARG A 206 12.14 -16.29 -13.86
N ASP A 207 13.25 -16.31 -13.11
CA ASP A 207 14.41 -15.50 -13.44
C ASP A 207 15.17 -16.06 -14.67
N VAL A 208 16.24 -15.38 -15.07
CA VAL A 208 17.09 -15.78 -16.21
C VAL A 208 17.77 -17.16 -16.03
N ARG A 209 17.79 -17.67 -14.80
CA ARG A 209 18.30 -19.02 -14.48
C ARG A 209 17.19 -20.07 -14.41
N GLY A 210 15.95 -19.67 -14.70
CA GLY A 210 14.77 -20.53 -14.62
C GLY A 210 14.28 -20.80 -13.20
N GLN A 211 14.79 -20.08 -12.19
CA GLN A 211 14.36 -20.21 -10.79
C GLN A 211 13.09 -19.40 -10.53
N TRP A 212 12.18 -19.96 -9.74
CA TRP A 212 11.02 -19.21 -9.28
C TRP A 212 11.43 -18.18 -8.23
N VAL A 213 11.15 -16.92 -8.51
CA VAL A 213 11.46 -15.79 -7.63
C VAL A 213 10.21 -14.98 -7.32
N LEU A 214 10.11 -14.49 -6.09
CA LEU A 214 9.05 -13.58 -5.66
C LEU A 214 9.16 -12.26 -6.43
N THR A 215 8.06 -11.82 -7.05
CA THR A 215 7.98 -10.54 -7.78
C THR A 215 6.99 -9.56 -7.17
N GLN A 216 5.83 -10.05 -6.66
CA GLN A 216 4.81 -9.18 -6.08
C GLN A 216 4.09 -9.86 -4.92
N LEU A 217 3.50 -9.00 -4.07
CA LEU A 217 2.59 -9.37 -2.99
C LEU A 217 1.28 -8.63 -3.19
N TRP A 218 0.18 -9.35 -3.26
CA TRP A 218 -1.16 -8.78 -3.41
C TRP A 218 -1.97 -9.03 -2.15
N ILE A 219 -2.42 -7.96 -1.51
CA ILE A 219 -3.17 -8.02 -0.25
C ILE A 219 -4.60 -7.56 -0.53
N THR A 220 -5.58 -8.42 -0.26
CA THR A 220 -7.00 -8.11 -0.45
C THR A 220 -7.57 -7.43 0.79
N LEU A 221 -8.12 -6.24 0.59
CA LEU A 221 -8.64 -5.37 1.63
C LEU A 221 -10.14 -5.09 1.43
N HIS A 222 -10.91 -5.09 2.50
CA HIS A 222 -12.28 -4.57 2.46
C HIS A 222 -12.30 -3.10 2.04
N VAL A 223 -13.32 -2.69 1.29
CA VAL A 223 -13.54 -1.29 0.88
C VAL A 223 -13.46 -0.35 2.09
N ASP A 224 -14.17 -0.67 3.17
CA ASP A 224 -14.16 0.11 4.42
C ASP A 224 -12.96 -0.19 5.32
N GLY A 225 -12.06 -1.05 4.88
CA GLY A 225 -10.93 -1.56 5.65
C GLY A 225 -9.67 -0.71 5.59
N LEU A 226 -9.49 0.12 4.57
CA LEU A 226 -8.24 0.83 4.28
C LEU A 226 -7.70 1.64 5.47
N ALA A 227 -8.54 2.44 6.08
CA ALA A 227 -8.15 3.29 7.22
C ALA A 227 -7.75 2.46 8.46
N ARG A 228 -8.34 1.26 8.61
CA ARG A 228 -8.11 0.36 9.75
C ARG A 228 -6.97 -0.63 9.52
N PHE A 229 -6.50 -0.80 8.28
CA PHE A 229 -5.41 -1.75 7.99
C PHE A 229 -4.18 -1.45 8.87
N PRO A 230 -3.56 -2.44 9.49
CA PRO A 230 -3.83 -3.90 9.42
C PRO A 230 -4.80 -4.41 10.51
N GLY A 231 -5.65 -3.57 11.07
CA GLY A 231 -6.56 -3.91 12.15
C GLY A 231 -7.65 -4.90 11.75
N LYS A 232 -8.37 -5.39 12.78
CA LYS A 232 -9.46 -6.36 12.59
C LYS A 232 -10.49 -5.91 11.56
N GLY A 233 -10.83 -6.81 10.63
CA GLY A 233 -11.82 -6.57 9.58
C GLY A 233 -11.32 -5.71 8.41
N SER A 234 -10.01 -5.41 8.32
CA SER A 234 -9.43 -4.77 7.14
C SER A 234 -9.09 -5.75 6.03
N LEU A 235 -8.75 -6.98 6.39
CA LEU A 235 -8.36 -8.06 5.48
C LEU A 235 -9.56 -8.95 5.15
N MET A 236 -9.62 -9.43 3.92
CA MET A 236 -10.57 -10.47 3.48
C MET A 236 -9.88 -11.46 2.55
N ASN A 237 -10.40 -12.69 2.52
CA ASN A 237 -9.94 -13.65 1.54
C ASN A 237 -10.20 -13.14 0.12
N ALA A 238 -9.21 -13.31 -0.76
CA ALA A 238 -9.36 -12.96 -2.16
C ALA A 238 -10.46 -13.83 -2.80
N PRO A 239 -11.44 -13.23 -3.49
CA PRO A 239 -12.54 -13.99 -4.11
C PRO A 239 -12.08 -14.77 -5.34
N ILE A 240 -10.95 -14.42 -5.92
CA ILE A 240 -10.36 -15.09 -7.09
C ILE A 240 -8.91 -15.43 -6.75
N ALA A 241 -8.57 -16.72 -6.84
CA ALA A 241 -7.20 -17.18 -6.64
C ALA A 241 -6.31 -16.72 -7.80
N GLN A 242 -5.28 -15.97 -7.48
CA GLN A 242 -4.26 -15.51 -8.42
C GLN A 242 -2.83 -15.77 -7.92
N ASP A 243 -2.70 -16.41 -6.75
CA ASP A 243 -1.41 -16.87 -6.25
C ASP A 243 -0.83 -17.90 -7.23
N ASN A 244 0.41 -17.71 -7.64
CA ASN A 244 1.09 -18.60 -8.57
C ASN A 244 2.49 -19.01 -8.11
N CYS A 245 2.86 -18.67 -6.88
CA CYS A 245 4.14 -19.11 -6.35
C CYS A 245 4.12 -20.62 -6.08
N PRO A 246 5.16 -21.36 -6.46
CA PRO A 246 5.27 -22.78 -6.15
C PRO A 246 5.48 -22.99 -4.64
N VAL A 247 5.47 -24.27 -4.21
CA VAL A 247 5.70 -24.65 -2.81
C VAL A 247 7.01 -24.08 -2.24
N ARG A 248 8.03 -23.89 -3.08
CA ARG A 248 9.31 -23.26 -2.75
C ARG A 248 9.71 -22.28 -3.83
N PHE A 249 10.21 -21.12 -3.43
CA PHE A 249 10.68 -20.07 -4.33
C PHE A 249 11.79 -19.24 -3.66
N GLN A 250 12.49 -18.44 -4.44
CA GLN A 250 13.56 -17.57 -3.97
C GLN A 250 13.00 -16.18 -3.60
N VAL A 251 13.61 -15.54 -2.61
CA VAL A 251 13.39 -14.14 -2.26
C VAL A 251 14.68 -13.37 -2.58
N PRO A 252 14.84 -12.88 -3.83
CA PRO A 252 16.10 -12.28 -4.27
C PRO A 252 16.40 -10.96 -3.54
N GLY A 253 17.68 -10.65 -3.39
CA GLY A 253 18.16 -9.33 -2.99
C GLY A 253 18.62 -8.53 -4.20
N TRP A 254 18.97 -7.26 -4.03
CA TRP A 254 19.68 -6.48 -5.03
C TRP A 254 21.09 -7.05 -5.23
N GLN A 255 21.51 -7.16 -6.47
CA GLN A 255 22.85 -7.60 -6.87
C GLN A 255 23.76 -6.40 -7.12
#